data_0a3132f0e379b6ced4572c492ef0f262
#
_entry.id   0a3132f0e379b6ced4572c492ef0f262
#
_cell.length_a   1.000
_cell.length_b   1.000
_cell.length_c   1.000
_cell.angle_alpha   90.00
_cell.angle_beta   90.00
_cell.angle_gamma   90.00
#
_symmetry.space_group_name_H-M   'P 1'
#
loop_
_entity.id
_entity.type
_entity.pdbx_description
1 polymer ?
#
loop_
_entity_poly.entity_id
_entity_poly.type
_entity_poly.pdbx_seq_one_letter_code
_entity_poly.pdbx_strand_id
1 'polypeptide(L)'
;MTCKDCVPGGRERSGVTAPHAPTRAEIAAEDGVRFPGRSYVKAVLSPIYESAKHELLEPMMAVHRAHLVMLVEQGLVDLASARKILAALESIDLGQVAASSYNGRYEDLFFYVEDLTLQAAGEEAGNLHIARSRNDMGVTMYRMVL
;
A
#
# COMPACT_ATOMS: atom_id res chain seq x y z
N MET A 1 -32.29 59.01 -36.51
CA MET A 1 -31.59 57.72 -36.77
C MET A 1 -31.58 56.96 -35.47
N THR A 2 -32.52 56.07 -35.30
CA THR A 2 -32.71 55.21 -34.09
C THR A 2 -32.08 53.86 -34.37
N CYS A 3 -31.03 53.53 -33.62
CA CYS A 3 -30.41 52.20 -33.67
C CYS A 3 -31.24 51.25 -32.78
N LYS A 4 -32.07 50.42 -33.38
CA LYS A 4 -32.65 49.21 -32.81
C LYS A 4 -31.76 48.09 -33.26
N ASP A 5 -31.30 47.29 -32.32
CA ASP A 5 -30.80 45.91 -32.38
C ASP A 5 -29.56 45.71 -31.48
N CYS A 6 -29.76 45.79 -30.17
CA CYS A 6 -28.89 45.14 -29.18
C CYS A 6 -29.64 43.97 -28.56
N VAL A 7 -29.38 42.76 -29.09
CA VAL A 7 -29.81 41.51 -28.45
C VAL A 7 -28.78 41.16 -27.38
N PRO A 8 -29.15 41.00 -26.11
CA PRO A 8 -28.21 40.49 -25.13
C PRO A 8 -28.08 38.97 -25.29
N GLY A 9 -26.94 38.53 -25.78
CA GLY A 9 -26.57 37.11 -25.82
C GLY A 9 -26.46 36.53 -24.41
N GLY A 10 -27.49 35.83 -24.01
CA GLY A 10 -27.47 35.03 -22.78
C GLY A 10 -26.45 33.91 -22.94
N ARG A 11 -25.30 34.01 -22.23
CA ARG A 11 -24.45 32.87 -21.98
C ARG A 11 -25.17 31.91 -21.04
N GLU A 12 -25.72 30.83 -21.58
CA GLU A 12 -26.06 29.66 -20.80
C GLU A 12 -24.81 29.17 -20.09
N ARG A 13 -24.73 29.35 -18.77
CA ARG A 13 -23.77 28.69 -17.90
C ARG A 13 -24.17 27.24 -17.89
N SER A 14 -23.46 26.38 -18.62
CA SER A 14 -23.52 24.95 -18.46
C SER A 14 -23.20 24.66 -16.99
N GLY A 15 -24.24 24.32 -16.23
CA GLY A 15 -24.10 23.93 -14.83
C GLY A 15 -23.34 22.60 -14.75
N VAL A 16 -22.05 22.68 -14.54
CA VAL A 16 -21.29 21.54 -14.04
C VAL A 16 -21.73 21.39 -12.59
N THR A 17 -22.73 20.53 -12.35
CA THR A 17 -23.10 20.11 -11.02
C THR A 17 -21.88 19.40 -10.42
N ALA A 18 -21.31 19.94 -9.35
CA ALA A 18 -20.27 19.29 -8.58
C ALA A 18 -20.78 17.89 -8.17
N PRO A 19 -19.92 16.84 -8.24
CA PRO A 19 -20.35 15.51 -7.86
C PRO A 19 -20.85 15.54 -6.41
N HIS A 20 -22.09 15.10 -6.23
CA HIS A 20 -22.73 15.01 -4.92
C HIS A 20 -21.94 14.02 -4.06
N ALA A 21 -21.58 14.43 -2.85
CA ALA A 21 -20.96 13.51 -1.89
C ALA A 21 -21.97 12.40 -1.52
N PRO A 22 -21.57 11.11 -1.55
CA PRO A 22 -22.48 10.01 -1.31
C PRO A 22 -23.07 10.09 0.10
N THR A 23 -24.33 9.77 0.24
CA THR A 23 -25.02 9.68 1.52
C THR A 23 -24.57 8.45 2.31
N ARG A 24 -24.78 8.44 3.63
CA ARG A 24 -24.50 7.28 4.48
C ARG A 24 -25.20 5.99 4.02
N ALA A 25 -26.42 6.12 3.50
CA ALA A 25 -27.20 4.99 2.99
C ALA A 25 -26.60 4.42 1.70
N GLU A 26 -26.13 5.27 0.79
CA GLU A 26 -25.46 4.86 -0.44
C GLU A 26 -24.12 4.18 -0.14
N ILE A 27 -23.33 4.71 0.81
CA ILE A 27 -22.09 4.09 1.28
C ILE A 27 -22.38 2.71 1.87
N ALA A 28 -23.36 2.59 2.75
CA ALA A 28 -23.73 1.31 3.36
C ALA A 28 -24.22 0.27 2.33
N ALA A 29 -24.92 0.70 1.28
CA ALA A 29 -25.36 -0.16 0.19
C ALA A 29 -24.18 -0.63 -0.68
N GLU A 30 -23.19 0.23 -0.93
CA GLU A 30 -21.96 -0.10 -1.67
C GLU A 30 -21.08 -1.06 -0.89
N ASP A 31 -20.94 -0.88 0.43
CA ASP A 31 -20.06 -1.68 1.28
C ASP A 31 -20.53 -3.12 1.44
N GLY A 32 -21.85 -3.34 1.45
CA GLY A 32 -22.43 -4.67 1.69
C GLY A 32 -22.14 -5.16 3.12
N VAL A 33 -22.19 -6.49 3.30
CA VAL A 33 -21.99 -7.15 4.62
C VAL A 33 -20.58 -7.70 4.83
N ARG A 34 -19.68 -7.61 3.85
CA ARG A 34 -18.33 -8.20 3.92
C ARG A 34 -17.27 -7.13 4.22
N PHE A 35 -16.43 -7.40 5.21
CA PHE A 35 -15.26 -6.56 5.50
C PHE A 35 -14.05 -7.00 4.63
N PRO A 36 -13.22 -6.06 4.15
CA PRO A 36 -13.41 -4.60 4.21
C PRO A 36 -14.51 -4.11 3.24
N GLY A 37 -15.29 -3.10 3.66
CA GLY A 37 -16.30 -2.46 2.83
C GLY A 37 -15.67 -1.81 1.58
N ARG A 38 -16.40 -1.77 0.47
CA ARG A 38 -15.90 -1.22 -0.80
C ARG A 38 -15.50 0.24 -0.72
N SER A 39 -16.26 1.04 0.03
CA SER A 39 -15.93 2.46 0.24
C SER A 39 -14.60 2.63 0.98
N TYR A 40 -14.34 1.79 1.99
CA TYR A 40 -13.09 1.79 2.73
C TYR A 40 -11.91 1.34 1.85
N VAL A 41 -12.10 0.31 1.05
CA VAL A 41 -11.10 -0.14 0.07
C VAL A 41 -10.73 1.01 -0.87
N LYS A 42 -11.72 1.68 -1.45
CA LYS A 42 -11.52 2.75 -2.43
C LYS A 42 -10.90 4.01 -1.84
N ALA A 43 -11.36 4.41 -0.64
CA ALA A 43 -10.96 5.69 -0.04
C ALA A 43 -9.67 5.58 0.79
N VAL A 44 -9.33 4.40 1.29
CA VAL A 44 -8.23 4.20 2.25
C VAL A 44 -7.22 3.16 1.79
N LEU A 45 -7.64 1.90 1.63
CA LEU A 45 -6.69 0.81 1.43
C LEU A 45 -5.97 0.89 0.08
N SER A 46 -6.69 1.14 -1.02
CA SER A 46 -6.06 1.26 -2.34
C SER A 46 -5.11 2.45 -2.44
N PRO A 47 -5.47 3.69 -2.03
CA PRO A 47 -4.54 4.81 -2.04
C PRO A 47 -3.30 4.59 -1.18
N ILE A 48 -3.45 4.01 0.02
CA ILE A 48 -2.31 3.70 0.91
C ILE A 48 -1.38 2.67 0.27
N TYR A 49 -1.95 1.61 -0.33
CA TYR A 49 -1.17 0.59 -1.02
C TYR A 49 -0.39 1.18 -2.21
N GLU A 50 -1.05 2.02 -3.03
CA GLU A 50 -0.42 2.69 -4.16
C GLU A 50 0.74 3.60 -3.74
N SER A 51 0.55 4.44 -2.70
CA SER A 51 1.61 5.29 -2.15
C SER A 51 2.77 4.45 -1.59
N ALA A 52 2.46 3.40 -0.81
CA ALA A 52 3.47 2.55 -0.20
C ALA A 52 4.37 1.85 -1.23
N LYS A 53 3.85 1.43 -2.37
CA LYS A 53 4.65 0.81 -3.44
C LYS A 53 5.76 1.73 -3.96
N HIS A 54 5.46 3.01 -4.08
CA HIS A 54 6.37 3.99 -4.65
C HIS A 54 7.34 4.55 -3.61
N GLU A 55 6.89 4.71 -2.39
CA GLU A 55 7.64 5.43 -1.36
C GLU A 55 8.34 4.50 -0.36
N LEU A 56 7.71 3.37 -0.02
CA LEU A 56 8.15 2.55 1.10
C LEU A 56 8.71 1.17 0.72
N LEU A 57 8.59 0.73 -0.53
CA LEU A 57 9.05 -0.60 -0.93
C LEU A 57 10.56 -0.78 -0.75
N GLU A 58 11.36 0.13 -1.27
CA GLU A 58 12.83 0.11 -1.12
C GLU A 58 13.27 0.25 0.34
N PRO A 59 12.77 1.23 1.12
CA PRO A 59 13.02 1.29 2.56
C PRO A 59 12.63 0.02 3.30
N MET A 60 11.51 -0.61 2.96
CA MET A 60 11.07 -1.88 3.55
C MET A 60 12.10 -2.99 3.34
N MET A 61 12.57 -3.17 2.11
CA MET A 61 13.58 -4.16 1.78
C MET A 61 14.92 -3.89 2.50
N ALA A 62 15.30 -2.63 2.64
CA ALA A 62 16.49 -2.24 3.40
C ALA A 62 16.35 -2.59 4.89
N VAL A 63 15.20 -2.30 5.49
CA VAL A 63 14.90 -2.66 6.90
C VAL A 63 14.91 -4.18 7.10
N HIS A 64 14.34 -4.96 6.17
CA HIS A 64 14.37 -6.42 6.24
C HIS A 64 15.82 -6.96 6.27
N ARG A 65 16.67 -6.49 5.37
CA ARG A 65 18.08 -6.91 5.30
C ARG A 65 18.86 -6.53 6.56
N ALA A 66 18.72 -5.29 7.01
CA ALA A 66 19.42 -4.81 8.21
C ALA A 66 18.99 -5.58 9.47
N HIS A 67 17.69 -5.84 9.60
CA HIS A 67 17.15 -6.60 10.72
C HIS A 67 17.63 -8.06 10.71
N LEU A 68 17.68 -8.70 9.53
CA LEU A 68 18.19 -10.06 9.38
C LEU A 68 19.65 -10.16 9.81
N VAL A 69 20.50 -9.20 9.43
CA VAL A 69 21.90 -9.13 9.87
C VAL A 69 21.97 -9.06 11.39
N MET A 70 21.22 -8.17 12.01
CA MET A 70 21.16 -8.03 13.47
C MET A 70 20.74 -9.35 14.15
N LEU A 71 19.73 -10.04 13.62
CA LEU A 71 19.27 -11.32 14.19
C LEU A 71 20.36 -12.37 14.18
N VAL A 72 21.16 -12.44 13.13
CA VAL A 72 22.33 -13.36 13.03
C VAL A 72 23.42 -12.96 14.02
N GLU A 73 23.78 -11.68 14.10
CA GLU A 73 24.79 -11.15 15.02
C GLU A 73 24.44 -11.39 16.49
N GLN A 74 23.13 -11.35 16.81
CA GLN A 74 22.64 -11.65 18.16
C GLN A 74 22.44 -13.16 18.42
N GLY A 75 22.72 -14.02 17.43
CA GLY A 75 22.54 -15.47 17.57
C GLY A 75 21.07 -15.91 17.67
N LEU A 76 20.12 -15.06 17.29
CA LEU A 76 18.68 -15.36 17.32
C LEU A 76 18.24 -16.18 16.10
N VAL A 77 18.94 -16.05 14.99
CA VAL A 77 18.73 -16.83 13.76
C VAL A 77 20.07 -17.38 13.31
N ASP A 78 20.11 -18.67 12.99
CA ASP A 78 21.30 -19.30 12.45
C ASP A 78 21.61 -18.85 11.02
N LEU A 79 22.87 -18.98 10.63
CA LEU A 79 23.35 -18.50 9.34
C LEU A 79 22.72 -19.24 8.15
N ALA A 80 22.32 -20.50 8.30
CA ALA A 80 21.72 -21.27 7.22
C ALA A 80 20.29 -20.78 6.94
N SER A 81 19.49 -20.60 7.98
CA SER A 81 18.16 -20.00 7.89
C SER A 81 18.22 -18.55 7.37
N ALA A 82 19.17 -17.77 7.87
CA ALA A 82 19.34 -16.38 7.40
C ALA A 82 19.67 -16.29 5.90
N ARG A 83 20.50 -17.18 5.38
CA ARG A 83 20.81 -17.25 3.94
C ARG A 83 19.59 -17.58 3.10
N LYS A 84 18.72 -18.47 3.57
CA LYS A 84 17.45 -18.78 2.87
C LYS A 84 16.53 -17.57 2.85
N ILE A 85 16.37 -16.89 3.99
CA ILE A 85 15.56 -15.68 4.08
C ILE A 85 16.11 -14.58 3.18
N LEU A 86 17.42 -14.35 3.19
CA LEU A 86 18.05 -13.34 2.33
C LEU A 86 17.84 -13.67 0.85
N ALA A 87 18.06 -14.92 0.44
CA ALA A 87 17.83 -15.35 -0.93
C ALA A 87 16.37 -15.17 -1.35
N ALA A 88 15.42 -15.44 -0.44
CA ALA A 88 13.99 -15.18 -0.68
C ALA A 88 13.71 -13.68 -0.88
N LEU A 89 14.23 -12.81 0.00
CA LEU A 89 14.08 -11.36 -0.14
C LEU A 89 14.66 -10.84 -1.46
N GLU A 90 15.81 -11.36 -1.89
CA GLU A 90 16.47 -10.95 -3.13
C GLU A 90 15.82 -11.54 -4.39
N SER A 91 15.04 -12.60 -4.26
CA SER A 91 14.26 -13.17 -5.36
C SER A 91 12.97 -12.41 -5.67
N ILE A 92 12.55 -11.49 -4.79
CA ILE A 92 11.34 -10.69 -4.99
C ILE A 92 11.59 -9.70 -6.12
N ASP A 93 10.80 -9.81 -7.19
CA ASP A 93 10.80 -8.84 -8.29
C ASP A 93 10.08 -7.56 -7.85
N LEU A 94 10.87 -6.55 -7.46
CA LEU A 94 10.34 -5.26 -7.01
C LEU A 94 9.57 -4.54 -8.12
N GLY A 95 9.90 -4.79 -9.39
CA GLY A 95 9.16 -4.24 -10.52
C GLY A 95 7.75 -4.83 -10.61
N GLN A 96 7.59 -6.13 -10.39
CA GLN A 96 6.27 -6.76 -10.31
C GLN A 96 5.46 -6.27 -9.10
N VAL A 97 6.12 -6.09 -7.95
CA VAL A 97 5.46 -5.53 -6.76
C VAL A 97 4.99 -4.11 -7.03
N ALA A 98 5.83 -3.26 -7.61
CA ALA A 98 5.47 -1.88 -7.98
C ALA A 98 4.35 -1.82 -9.03
N ALA A 99 4.28 -2.77 -9.95
CA ALA A 99 3.22 -2.86 -10.96
C ALA A 99 1.91 -3.47 -10.42
N SER A 100 1.91 -4.06 -9.22
CA SER A 100 0.72 -4.67 -8.63
C SER A 100 -0.32 -3.62 -8.22
N SER A 101 -1.58 -4.02 -8.11
CA SER A 101 -2.67 -3.20 -7.60
C SER A 101 -3.31 -3.84 -6.39
N TYR A 102 -3.86 -3.02 -5.49
CA TYR A 102 -4.59 -3.52 -4.34
C TYR A 102 -5.78 -4.39 -4.77
N ASN A 103 -5.82 -5.62 -4.31
CA ASN A 103 -6.84 -6.60 -4.67
C ASN A 103 -7.65 -7.14 -3.47
N GLY A 104 -7.42 -6.62 -2.27
CA GLY A 104 -8.09 -7.03 -1.04
C GLY A 104 -7.64 -8.38 -0.48
N ARG A 105 -6.62 -9.02 -1.06
CA ARG A 105 -6.06 -10.29 -0.55
C ARG A 105 -5.20 -10.07 0.69
N TYR A 106 -4.49 -8.96 0.74
CA TYR A 106 -3.63 -8.56 1.85
C TYR A 106 -4.16 -7.27 2.48
N GLU A 107 -3.83 -7.01 3.73
CA GLU A 107 -4.20 -5.77 4.40
C GLU A 107 -3.45 -4.58 3.78
N ASP A 108 -2.16 -4.76 3.50
CA ASP A 108 -1.30 -3.74 2.90
C ASP A 108 -0.09 -4.36 2.16
N LEU A 109 0.82 -3.49 1.70
CA LEU A 109 2.04 -3.88 0.99
C LEU A 109 2.97 -4.75 1.85
N PHE A 110 3.03 -4.53 3.17
CA PHE A 110 3.88 -5.30 4.07
C PHE A 110 3.49 -6.78 4.04
N PHE A 111 2.21 -7.10 4.19
CA PHE A 111 1.74 -8.49 4.14
C PHE A 111 1.87 -9.13 2.76
N TYR A 112 1.83 -8.33 1.70
CA TYR A 112 2.11 -8.86 0.36
C TYR A 112 3.57 -9.28 0.22
N VAL A 113 4.52 -8.45 0.65
CA VAL A 113 5.97 -8.79 0.63
C VAL A 113 6.28 -9.93 1.59
N GLU A 114 5.62 -9.99 2.74
CA GLU A 114 5.73 -11.11 3.68
C GLU A 114 5.30 -12.44 3.05
N ASP A 115 4.15 -12.47 2.36
CA ASP A 115 3.66 -13.66 1.66
C ASP A 115 4.63 -14.12 0.57
N LEU A 116 5.19 -13.20 -0.22
CA LEU A 116 6.22 -13.53 -1.21
C LEU A 116 7.47 -14.14 -0.57
N THR A 117 7.92 -13.59 0.56
CA THR A 117 9.06 -14.10 1.32
C THR A 117 8.77 -15.49 1.88
N LEU A 118 7.56 -15.72 2.40
CA LEU A 118 7.11 -17.01 2.93
C LEU A 118 7.04 -18.07 1.82
N GLN A 119 6.53 -17.71 0.64
CA GLN A 119 6.48 -18.62 -0.51
C GLN A 119 7.88 -19.07 -0.96
N ALA A 120 8.88 -18.19 -0.87
CA ALA A 120 10.24 -18.47 -1.31
C ALA A 120 11.11 -19.15 -0.25
N ALA A 121 11.02 -18.77 1.03
CA ALA A 121 11.84 -19.30 2.13
C ALA A 121 11.15 -20.38 2.96
N GLY A 122 9.83 -20.57 2.80
CA GLY A 122 9.06 -21.47 3.65
C GLY A 122 8.94 -20.94 5.08
N GLU A 123 8.83 -21.85 6.05
CA GLU A 123 8.61 -21.50 7.47
C GLU A 123 9.74 -20.65 8.06
N GLU A 124 10.95 -20.76 7.53
CA GLU A 124 12.09 -19.94 7.96
C GLU A 124 11.84 -18.41 7.82
N ALA A 125 10.99 -18.01 6.88
CA ALA A 125 10.61 -16.60 6.71
C ALA A 125 10.04 -15.98 8.00
N GLY A 126 9.35 -16.77 8.83
CA GLY A 126 8.82 -16.33 10.12
C GLY A 126 9.89 -15.80 11.08
N ASN A 127 11.12 -16.31 11.00
CA ASN A 127 12.22 -15.85 11.84
C ASN A 127 12.59 -14.38 11.60
N LEU A 128 12.28 -13.84 10.42
CA LEU A 128 12.50 -12.42 10.11
C LEU A 128 11.70 -11.47 11.00
N HIS A 129 10.63 -11.96 11.65
CA HIS A 129 9.77 -11.14 12.51
C HIS A 129 10.13 -11.19 14.00
N ILE A 130 11.18 -11.92 14.38
CA ILE A 130 11.65 -11.98 15.76
C ILE A 130 12.02 -10.58 16.25
N ALA A 131 11.53 -10.24 17.45
CA ALA A 131 11.85 -9.01 18.18
C ALA A 131 11.53 -7.68 17.45
N ARG A 132 10.57 -7.66 16.53
CA ARG A 132 10.10 -6.41 15.91
C ARG A 132 8.58 -6.43 15.70
N SER A 133 7.98 -5.24 15.65
CA SER A 133 6.60 -5.09 15.22
C SER A 133 6.53 -4.41 13.85
N ARG A 134 5.40 -4.56 13.16
CA ARG A 134 5.11 -3.84 11.91
C ARG A 134 5.12 -2.32 12.11
N ASN A 135 4.67 -1.84 13.29
CA ASN A 135 4.67 -0.41 13.60
C ASN A 135 6.08 0.16 13.70
N ASP A 136 7.02 -0.58 14.32
CA ASP A 136 8.42 -0.19 14.40
C ASP A 136 9.04 -0.04 13.01
N MET A 137 8.75 -1.00 12.12
CA MET A 137 9.16 -0.92 10.72
C MET A 137 8.55 0.30 10.03
N GLY A 138 7.24 0.53 10.20
CA GLY A 138 6.55 1.67 9.59
C GLY A 138 7.20 2.99 9.96
N VAL A 139 7.43 3.23 11.24
CA VAL A 139 8.11 4.45 11.72
C VAL A 139 9.54 4.56 11.15
N THR A 140 10.28 3.45 11.09
CA THR A 140 11.63 3.44 10.52
C THR A 140 11.61 3.80 9.04
N MET A 141 10.73 3.19 8.24
CA MET A 141 10.59 3.47 6.81
C MET A 141 10.22 4.94 6.55
N TYR A 142 9.25 5.50 7.31
CA TYR A 142 8.91 6.92 7.19
C TYR A 142 10.09 7.85 7.48
N ARG A 143 10.92 7.51 8.46
CA ARG A 143 12.14 8.29 8.75
C ARG A 143 13.23 8.16 7.70
N MET A 144 13.20 7.10 6.90
CA MET A 144 14.16 6.90 5.80
C MET A 144 13.80 7.71 4.55
N VAL A 145 12.51 8.08 4.38
CA VAL A 145 12.04 8.83 3.22
C VAL A 145 11.83 10.33 3.48
N LEU A 146 11.94 10.77 4.73
CA LEU A 146 11.91 12.20 5.12
C LEU A 146 13.27 12.85 4.94
#